data_18d5b7c4134402dc1ccb4dcee6b2a891
#
_entry.id   18d5b7c4134402dc1ccb4dcee6b2a891
#
_cell.length_a   1.000
_cell.length_b   1.000
_cell.length_c   1.000
_cell.angle_alpha   90.00
_cell.angle_beta   90.00
_cell.angle_gamma   90.00
#
_symmetry.space_group_name_H-M   'P 1'
#
loop_
_entity.id
_entity.type
_entity.pdbx_description
1 polymer ?
#
loop_
_entity_poly.entity_id
_entity_poly.type
_entity_poly.pdbx_seq_one_letter_code
_entity_poly.pdbx_strand_id
1 'polypeptide(L)'
;MDHISLFPVNTWKKRENGLRADLVQALYDLNPGVFRFPGGCIIEGNSLATRYQWKNSVGPVENRPLNENRWNYTFKHKAFPDYFQSYGLGFYEYFLLSEDLGAEPLPVLSCGLSCQYESNEVVPLGELGPYVQDALDLIEFANGAATS
;
A
#
# COMPACT_ATOMS: atom_id res chain seq x y z
N MET A 1 17.03 15.86 11.47
CA MET A 1 16.97 15.77 9.99
C MET A 1 15.65 15.10 9.69
N ASP A 2 14.77 15.79 9.02
CA ASP A 2 13.51 15.21 8.59
C ASP A 2 13.75 14.36 7.34
N HIS A 3 12.71 13.93 6.67
CA HIS A 3 12.80 12.99 5.57
C HIS A 3 13.73 13.46 4.45
N ILE A 4 14.67 12.61 4.07
CA ILE A 4 15.48 12.80 2.87
C ILE A 4 14.93 11.85 1.80
N SER A 5 14.44 12.39 0.70
CA SER A 5 13.91 11.61 -0.42
C SER A 5 14.79 11.77 -1.65
N LEU A 6 15.01 10.66 -2.36
CA LEU A 6 15.73 10.64 -3.64
C LEU A 6 14.77 10.14 -4.72
N PHE A 7 14.51 10.97 -5.69
CA PHE A 7 13.66 10.62 -6.82
C PHE A 7 14.49 10.43 -8.09
N PRO A 8 14.12 9.50 -8.98
CA PRO A 8 14.81 9.32 -10.25
C PRO A 8 14.64 10.55 -11.15
N VAL A 9 15.68 10.92 -11.87
CA VAL A 9 15.62 12.00 -12.87
C VAL A 9 14.75 11.60 -14.07
N ASN A 10 14.90 10.34 -14.51
CA ASN A 10 14.11 9.79 -15.61
C ASN A 10 12.94 8.97 -15.07
N THR A 11 11.76 9.58 -15.10
CA THR A 11 10.53 8.99 -14.61
C THR A 11 9.60 8.56 -15.75
N TRP A 12 8.77 7.56 -15.46
CA TRP A 12 7.73 7.12 -16.38
C TRP A 12 6.76 8.26 -16.69
N LYS A 13 6.51 8.46 -18.00
CA LYS A 13 5.69 9.57 -18.51
C LYS A 13 6.15 10.96 -18.02
N LYS A 14 7.41 11.09 -17.59
CA LYS A 14 8.00 12.34 -17.08
C LYS A 14 7.24 12.94 -15.90
N ARG A 15 6.61 12.11 -15.09
CA ARG A 15 5.89 12.58 -13.88
C ARG A 15 6.90 13.05 -12.85
N GLU A 16 6.62 14.19 -12.25
CA GLU A 16 7.38 14.69 -11.11
C GLU A 16 7.29 13.68 -9.95
N ASN A 17 8.43 13.40 -9.32
CA ASN A 17 8.55 12.40 -8.25
C ASN A 17 8.00 11.00 -8.61
N GLY A 18 7.92 10.72 -9.92
CA GLY A 18 7.35 9.50 -10.45
C GLY A 18 8.27 8.29 -10.34
N LEU A 19 7.77 7.16 -10.81
CA LEU A 19 8.50 5.89 -10.82
C LEU A 19 9.61 5.89 -11.89
N ARG A 20 10.67 5.13 -11.64
CA ARG A 20 11.78 4.93 -12.59
C ARG A 20 11.24 4.40 -13.93
N ALA A 21 11.57 5.12 -15.02
CA ALA A 21 11.08 4.79 -16.34
C ALA A 21 11.49 3.38 -16.81
N ASP A 22 12.72 2.97 -16.51
CA ASP A 22 13.26 1.67 -16.93
C ASP A 22 12.56 0.49 -16.19
N LEU A 23 12.23 0.65 -14.91
CA LEU A 23 11.52 -0.37 -14.13
C LEU A 23 10.06 -0.49 -14.56
N VAL A 24 9.39 0.63 -14.80
CA VAL A 24 8.01 0.60 -15.30
C VAL A 24 7.96 0.05 -16.71
N GLN A 25 8.96 0.37 -17.57
CA GLN A 25 9.05 -0.21 -18.90
C GLN A 25 9.16 -1.74 -18.83
N ALA A 26 10.00 -2.26 -17.94
CA ALA A 26 10.14 -3.71 -17.77
C ALA A 26 8.83 -4.38 -17.33
N LEU A 27 8.05 -3.74 -16.45
CA LEU A 27 6.72 -4.22 -16.07
C LEU A 27 5.72 -4.13 -17.23
N TYR A 28 5.75 -3.04 -17.97
CA TYR A 28 4.88 -2.81 -19.12
C TYR A 28 5.13 -3.86 -20.22
N ASP A 29 6.39 -4.22 -20.47
CA ASP A 29 6.78 -5.23 -21.46
C ASP A 29 6.30 -6.65 -21.10
N LEU A 30 6.04 -6.91 -19.80
CA LEU A 30 5.42 -8.16 -19.36
C LEU A 30 3.93 -8.26 -19.74
N ASN A 31 3.31 -7.14 -20.08
CA ASN A 31 1.88 -7.05 -20.43
C ASN A 31 0.96 -7.78 -19.42
N PRO A 32 1.01 -7.43 -18.13
CA PRO A 32 0.23 -8.13 -17.10
C PRO A 32 -1.27 -7.84 -17.26
N GLY A 33 -2.10 -8.88 -17.18
CA GLY A 33 -3.56 -8.71 -17.18
C GLY A 33 -4.11 -8.16 -15.86
N VAL A 34 -3.39 -8.40 -14.74
CA VAL A 34 -3.81 -8.00 -13.39
C VAL A 34 -2.60 -7.49 -12.61
N PHE A 35 -2.79 -6.44 -11.84
CA PHE A 35 -1.81 -5.92 -10.90
C PHE A 35 -2.36 -5.95 -9.48
N ARG A 36 -1.87 -6.89 -8.65
CA ARG A 36 -2.29 -7.09 -7.26
C ARG A 36 -1.40 -6.33 -6.29
N PHE A 37 -2.01 -5.56 -5.38
CA PHE A 37 -1.29 -4.75 -4.39
C PHE A 37 -2.08 -4.58 -3.08
N PRO A 38 -1.43 -4.20 -1.96
CA PRO A 38 -0.01 -4.34 -1.69
C PRO A 38 0.37 -5.79 -1.33
N GLY A 39 -0.58 -6.64 -0.95
CA GLY A 39 -0.39 -8.05 -0.66
C GLY A 39 -1.06 -8.52 0.63
N GLY A 40 -0.95 -9.82 0.96
CA GLY A 40 -1.65 -10.46 2.07
C GLY A 40 -1.11 -10.06 3.44
N CYS A 41 0.03 -10.62 3.87
CA CYS A 41 0.61 -10.38 5.20
C CYS A 41 0.94 -8.90 5.48
N ILE A 42 1.23 -8.11 4.44
CA ILE A 42 1.40 -6.67 4.56
C ILE A 42 0.11 -6.00 5.05
N ILE A 43 -1.03 -6.41 4.50
CA ILE A 43 -2.35 -5.89 4.89
C ILE A 43 -2.70 -6.27 6.32
N GLU A 44 -2.39 -7.50 6.71
CA GLU A 44 -2.71 -8.05 8.03
C GLU A 44 -1.92 -7.35 9.15
N GLY A 45 -0.65 -7.00 8.91
CA GLY A 45 0.23 -6.42 9.93
C GLY A 45 0.65 -7.42 11.01
N ASN A 46 1.38 -6.96 12.03
CA ASN A 46 1.68 -7.74 13.23
C ASN A 46 0.46 -7.84 14.15
N SER A 47 -0.32 -6.79 14.19
CA SER A 47 -1.55 -6.64 14.97
C SER A 47 -2.57 -5.85 14.16
N LEU A 48 -3.82 -5.85 14.60
CA LEU A 48 -4.85 -5.02 13.97
C LEU A 48 -4.49 -3.53 14.02
N ALA A 49 -3.76 -3.09 15.03
CA ALA A 49 -3.31 -1.71 15.16
C ALA A 49 -2.27 -1.32 14.11
N THR A 50 -1.42 -2.27 13.70
CA THR A 50 -0.35 -2.04 12.71
C THR A 50 -0.69 -2.54 11.31
N ARG A 51 -1.96 -2.92 11.08
CA ARG A 51 -2.43 -3.29 9.75
C ARG A 51 -2.22 -2.18 8.73
N TYR A 52 -2.09 -2.54 7.48
CA TYR A 52 -2.03 -1.57 6.39
C TYR A 52 -3.41 -0.90 6.22
N GLN A 53 -3.51 0.38 6.62
CA GLN A 53 -4.68 1.19 6.35
C GLN A 53 -4.45 2.00 5.08
N TRP A 54 -5.19 1.66 4.02
CA TRP A 54 -4.98 2.25 2.70
C TRP A 54 -5.16 3.78 2.68
N LYS A 55 -6.06 4.32 3.50
CA LYS A 55 -6.30 5.76 3.62
C LYS A 55 -5.05 6.52 4.08
N ASN A 56 -4.19 5.88 4.88
CA ASN A 56 -2.90 6.44 5.30
C ASN A 56 -1.89 6.54 4.15
N SER A 57 -2.14 5.86 3.05
CA SER A 57 -1.25 5.85 1.89
C SER A 57 -1.67 6.84 0.79
N VAL A 58 -2.68 7.67 1.03
CA VAL A 58 -3.20 8.68 0.11
C VAL A 58 -2.82 10.08 0.58
N GLY A 59 -2.76 11.04 -0.33
CA GLY A 59 -2.35 12.41 -0.06
C GLY A 59 -0.84 12.63 -0.20
N PRO A 60 -0.31 13.82 0.15
CA PRO A 60 1.10 14.15 0.04
C PRO A 60 1.98 13.17 0.79
N VAL A 61 3.06 12.69 0.15
CA VAL A 61 3.93 11.63 0.70
C VAL A 61 4.55 12.04 2.03
N GLU A 62 4.89 13.30 2.20
CA GLU A 62 5.48 13.86 3.42
C GLU A 62 4.54 13.84 4.62
N ASN A 63 3.23 13.72 4.38
CA ASN A 63 2.20 13.67 5.43
C ASN A 63 1.76 12.24 5.77
N ARG A 64 2.23 11.24 5.00
CA ARG A 64 1.87 9.84 5.24
C ARG A 64 2.62 9.31 6.47
N PRO A 65 1.93 8.62 7.39
CA PRO A 65 2.57 8.08 8.58
C PRO A 65 3.52 6.93 8.25
N LEU A 66 4.46 6.67 9.13
CA LEU A 66 5.22 5.42 9.12
C LEU A 66 4.33 4.31 9.67
N ASN A 67 4.31 3.18 8.98
CA ASN A 67 3.65 1.97 9.46
C ASN A 67 4.68 0.90 9.84
N GLU A 68 4.48 0.28 10.98
CA GLU A 68 5.34 -0.82 11.42
C GLU A 68 5.22 -2.01 10.48
N ASN A 69 6.36 -2.51 10.02
CA ASN A 69 6.35 -3.61 9.07
C ASN A 69 6.00 -4.93 9.77
N ARG A 70 5.18 -5.76 9.12
CA ARG A 70 4.78 -7.07 9.59
C ARG A 70 5.97 -7.96 9.97
N TRP A 71 7.11 -7.82 9.33
CA TRP A 71 8.30 -8.66 9.55
C TRP A 71 9.22 -8.18 10.67
N ASN A 72 8.87 -7.14 11.43
CA ASN A 72 9.68 -6.67 12.55
C ASN A 72 10.01 -7.77 13.55
N TYR A 73 9.07 -8.64 13.88
CA TYR A 73 9.24 -9.69 14.87
C TYR A 73 9.77 -11.00 14.30
N THR A 74 9.68 -11.18 12.97
CA THR A 74 10.09 -12.43 12.31
C THR A 74 11.62 -12.58 12.26
N PHE A 75 12.34 -11.49 12.12
CA PHE A 75 13.80 -11.50 11.94
C PHE A 75 14.53 -11.03 13.20
N LYS A 76 14.93 -11.98 14.04
CA LYS A 76 15.70 -11.68 15.28
C LYS A 76 17.09 -11.09 15.02
N HIS A 77 17.64 -11.28 13.82
CA HIS A 77 18.98 -10.82 13.40
C HIS A 77 18.94 -9.60 12.49
N LYS A 78 17.87 -8.83 12.50
CA LYS A 78 17.77 -7.60 11.72
C LYS A 78 18.87 -6.61 12.13
N ALA A 79 19.42 -5.90 11.15
CA ALA A 79 20.50 -4.92 11.38
C ALA A 79 20.01 -3.67 12.14
N PHE A 80 18.72 -3.37 12.05
CA PHE A 80 18.07 -2.26 12.73
C PHE A 80 16.99 -2.78 13.68
N PRO A 81 16.68 -2.02 14.74
CA PRO A 81 15.70 -2.48 15.74
C PRO A 81 14.33 -2.72 15.09
N ASP A 82 13.91 -1.86 14.15
CA ASP A 82 12.59 -1.97 13.55
C ASP A 82 12.58 -1.65 12.05
N TYR A 83 11.68 -2.31 11.31
CA TYR A 83 11.37 -2.04 9.92
C TYR A 83 10.05 -1.28 9.83
N PHE A 84 10.05 -0.23 9.01
CA PHE A 84 8.86 0.59 8.77
C PHE A 84 8.55 0.69 7.29
N GLN A 85 7.28 0.92 6.99
CA GLN A 85 6.79 1.31 5.68
C GLN A 85 6.47 2.80 5.70
N SER A 86 6.93 3.54 4.71
CA SER A 86 6.69 4.98 4.59
C SER A 86 5.49 5.33 3.72
N TYR A 87 4.81 4.33 3.16
CA TYR A 87 3.77 4.53 2.13
C TYR A 87 4.23 5.36 0.93
N GLY A 88 5.52 5.33 0.60
CA GLY A 88 6.07 6.06 -0.56
C GLY A 88 5.37 5.71 -1.88
N LEU A 89 4.97 4.45 -2.06
CA LEU A 89 3.94 4.00 -2.99
C LEU A 89 2.68 3.71 -2.19
N GLY A 90 1.62 4.46 -2.46
CA GLY A 90 0.32 4.28 -1.86
C GLY A 90 -0.72 3.80 -2.87
N PHE A 91 -1.97 3.77 -2.44
CA PHE A 91 -3.06 3.26 -3.30
C PHE A 91 -3.28 4.11 -4.55
N TYR A 92 -3.14 5.42 -4.46
CA TYR A 92 -3.23 6.28 -5.64
C TYR A 92 -2.15 5.91 -6.69
N GLU A 93 -0.90 5.78 -6.25
CA GLU A 93 0.20 5.42 -7.15
C GLU A 93 0.06 4.00 -7.71
N TYR A 94 -0.53 3.06 -6.96
CA TYR A 94 -0.79 1.71 -7.45
C TYR A 94 -1.90 1.68 -8.51
N PHE A 95 -2.98 2.43 -8.33
CA PHE A 95 -4.01 2.57 -9.35
C PHE A 95 -3.46 3.22 -10.63
N LEU A 96 -2.68 4.30 -10.46
CA LEU A 96 -2.03 4.98 -11.57
C LEU A 96 -1.06 4.07 -12.33
N LEU A 97 -0.30 3.24 -11.61
CA LEU A 97 0.59 2.25 -12.22
C LEU A 97 -0.21 1.17 -12.96
N SER A 98 -1.32 0.71 -12.39
CA SER A 98 -2.20 -0.26 -13.06
C SER A 98 -2.72 0.27 -14.40
N GLU A 99 -3.18 1.52 -14.42
CA GLU A 99 -3.60 2.21 -15.65
C GLU A 99 -2.44 2.32 -16.65
N ASP A 100 -1.25 2.71 -16.17
CA ASP A 100 -0.06 2.82 -17.01
C ASP A 100 0.36 1.51 -17.65
N LEU A 101 0.17 0.39 -16.97
CA LEU A 101 0.47 -0.96 -17.44
C LEU A 101 -0.65 -1.54 -18.32
N GLY A 102 -1.83 -0.94 -18.33
CA GLY A 102 -3.02 -1.52 -18.94
C GLY A 102 -3.53 -2.76 -18.21
N ALA A 103 -3.25 -2.87 -16.92
CA ALA A 103 -3.61 -4.01 -16.07
C ALA A 103 -4.81 -3.70 -15.17
N GLU A 104 -5.67 -4.69 -14.95
CA GLU A 104 -6.77 -4.55 -14.00
C GLU A 104 -6.22 -4.46 -12.56
N PRO A 105 -6.56 -3.42 -11.77
CA PRO A 105 -6.12 -3.32 -10.40
C PRO A 105 -6.82 -4.35 -9.50
N LEU A 106 -6.07 -5.05 -8.67
CA LEU A 106 -6.57 -5.96 -7.66
C LEU A 106 -6.10 -5.51 -6.27
N PRO A 107 -6.73 -4.49 -5.67
CA PRO A 107 -6.38 -4.04 -4.33
C PRO A 107 -6.75 -5.09 -3.28
N VAL A 108 -5.85 -5.29 -2.31
CA VAL A 108 -6.09 -6.16 -1.15
C VAL A 108 -6.37 -5.29 0.06
N LEU A 109 -7.44 -5.61 0.80
CA LEU A 109 -7.87 -4.88 1.99
C LEU A 109 -7.89 -5.80 3.22
N SER A 110 -7.79 -5.19 4.40
CA SER A 110 -7.98 -5.89 5.66
C SER A 110 -9.45 -6.25 5.85
N CYS A 111 -9.70 -7.49 6.22
CA CYS A 111 -11.04 -7.98 6.61
C CYS A 111 -11.19 -8.16 8.13
N GLY A 112 -10.34 -7.49 8.93
CA GLY A 112 -10.39 -7.58 10.39
C GLY A 112 -9.58 -8.74 10.97
N LEU A 113 -8.55 -9.20 10.26
CA LEU A 113 -7.61 -10.22 10.72
C LEU A 113 -6.20 -9.64 10.75
N SER A 114 -5.45 -9.93 11.81
CA SER A 114 -4.00 -9.78 11.83
C SER A 114 -3.30 -11.06 11.40
N CYS A 115 -2.00 -10.98 11.13
CA CYS A 115 -1.25 -12.15 10.68
C CYS A 115 -1.30 -13.29 11.71
N GLN A 116 -1.70 -14.49 11.24
CA GLN A 116 -1.86 -15.68 12.10
C GLN A 116 -0.55 -16.16 12.75
N TYR A 117 0.60 -15.77 12.22
CA TYR A 117 1.92 -16.08 12.80
C TYR A 117 2.42 -15.02 13.80
N GLU A 118 1.65 -13.95 13.99
CA GLU A 118 1.97 -12.87 14.91
C GLU A 118 0.90 -12.78 16.02
N SER A 119 0.16 -11.70 16.13
CA SER A 119 -0.85 -11.56 17.19
C SER A 119 -2.09 -12.43 17.02
N ASN A 120 -2.38 -12.84 15.77
CA ASN A 120 -3.57 -13.65 15.44
C ASN A 120 -4.88 -13.06 15.97
N GLU A 121 -4.98 -11.72 15.97
CA GLU A 121 -6.18 -11.01 16.39
C GLU A 121 -7.26 -11.13 15.33
N VAL A 122 -8.49 -11.22 15.80
CA VAL A 122 -9.69 -11.31 14.96
C VAL A 122 -10.71 -10.31 15.48
N VAL A 123 -11.21 -9.45 14.62
CA VAL A 123 -12.29 -8.51 14.96
C VAL A 123 -13.59 -9.27 15.10
N PRO A 124 -14.37 -9.07 16.19
CA PRO A 124 -15.69 -9.65 16.33
C PRO A 124 -16.62 -9.28 15.16
N LEU A 125 -17.45 -10.21 14.70
CA LEU A 125 -18.35 -9.98 13.55
C LEU A 125 -19.20 -8.70 13.68
N GLY A 126 -19.64 -8.37 14.89
CA GLY A 126 -20.42 -7.16 15.16
C GLY A 126 -19.63 -5.85 15.01
N GLU A 127 -18.30 -5.92 14.93
CA GLU A 127 -17.38 -4.77 14.85
C GLU A 127 -16.72 -4.63 13.46
N LEU A 128 -17.15 -5.40 12.48
CA LEU A 128 -16.60 -5.35 11.11
C LEU A 128 -17.03 -4.10 10.32
N GLY A 129 -17.97 -3.32 10.82
CA GLY A 129 -18.49 -2.13 10.14
C GLY A 129 -17.41 -1.21 9.55
N PRO A 130 -16.37 -0.80 10.30
CA PRO A 130 -15.30 0.04 9.79
C PRO A 130 -14.50 -0.59 8.63
N TYR A 131 -14.31 -1.90 8.63
CA TYR A 131 -13.59 -2.60 7.55
C TYR A 131 -14.42 -2.68 6.27
N VAL A 132 -15.74 -2.88 6.41
CA VAL A 132 -16.66 -2.81 5.28
C VAL A 132 -16.71 -1.39 4.73
N GLN A 133 -16.75 -0.38 5.60
CA GLN A 133 -16.72 1.01 5.16
C GLN A 133 -15.42 1.36 4.43
N ASP A 134 -14.26 0.91 4.90
CA ASP A 134 -12.99 1.08 4.22
C ASP A 134 -13.01 0.51 2.79
N ALA A 135 -13.71 -0.60 2.57
CA ALA A 135 -13.87 -1.19 1.24
C ALA A 135 -14.80 -0.35 0.34
N LEU A 136 -15.91 0.16 0.89
CA LEU A 136 -16.83 1.03 0.16
C LEU A 136 -16.14 2.34 -0.23
N ASP A 137 -15.42 2.96 0.71
CA ASP A 137 -14.65 4.19 0.48
C ASP A 137 -13.58 3.99 -0.61
N LEU A 138 -12.96 2.79 -0.68
CA LEU A 138 -12.00 2.50 -1.73
C LEU A 138 -12.64 2.41 -3.11
N ILE A 139 -13.83 1.81 -3.20
CA ILE A 139 -14.58 1.75 -4.47
C ILE A 139 -14.94 3.16 -4.93
N GLU A 140 -15.38 4.02 -4.01
CA GLU A 140 -15.66 5.42 -4.30
C GLU A 140 -14.39 6.19 -4.69
N PHE A 141 -13.29 6.01 -3.97
CA PHE A 141 -12.00 6.61 -4.29
C PHE A 141 -11.51 6.25 -5.69
N ALA A 142 -11.69 4.99 -6.10
CA ALA A 142 -11.23 4.52 -7.40
C ALA A 142 -12.14 4.94 -8.57
N ASN A 143 -13.46 5.12 -8.35
CA ASN A 143 -14.45 5.31 -9.41
C ASN A 143 -15.28 6.59 -9.26
N GLY A 144 -15.22 7.26 -8.12
CA GLY A 144 -15.98 8.47 -7.84
C GLY A 144 -15.51 9.67 -8.64
N ALA A 145 -16.33 10.70 -8.68
CA ALA A 145 -15.93 11.96 -9.29
C ALA A 145 -14.85 12.65 -8.44
N ALA A 146 -13.91 13.35 -9.09
CA ALA A 146 -12.83 14.08 -8.38
C ALA A 146 -13.32 15.17 -7.40
N THR A 147 -14.60 15.45 -7.42
CA THR A 147 -15.30 16.45 -6.55
C THR A 147 -16.22 15.79 -5.53
N SER A 148 -16.23 14.46 -5.43
CA SER A 148 -17.08 13.74 -4.46
C SER A 148 -16.46 13.74 -3.08
#